data_5c3afe4c91e530997b6f114ffb93c6dc
#
_entry.id   5c3afe4c91e530997b6f114ffb93c6dc
#
_cell.length_a   1.000
_cell.length_b   1.000
_cell.length_c   1.000
_cell.angle_alpha   90.00
_cell.angle_beta   90.00
_cell.angle_gamma   90.00
#
_symmetry.space_group_name_H-M   'P 1'
#
loop_
_entity.id
_entity.type
_entity.pdbx_description
1 polymer ?
#
loop_
_entity_poly.entity_id
_entity_poly.type
_entity_poly.pdbx_seq_one_letter_code
_entity_poly.pdbx_strand_id
1 'polypeptide(L)'
;SQWLRVTVFVSAMVVWLAVSPLLPAFTLWSSGQPTTAAATTAQANTGANAAAGAASSPANSDIPPQTEPPTSANLTNWLNAFYAAEQKRKTPFPDQLPADAQPFDLLVINICSLSWSDIEAAGLMDHPLWKHFDIVFKNFNSATSYSGPAAVRLLRASCGQLSHTNLYQPSGADCYLFENLAKLGFNQQLMLGHNGLFGDFLKELRSLGGMQSPLMDQSGLPVSLQAFDGSPVYEDLAVLNRWLKTEEASSNPRSATFYNTLPLHDGNHFPGQSKTADYKVRAQKLFDDLDNFFTELEKSGRKVMVVVVPEHGGALKGDKMQVSGLRDIPSPSITNVPTAVKFFGMKAPHEGAPIIIDQPSSYLAVSELVVRALDGKMFSEDSVNWQQYVANLPQSAAVSENANAIVIQYQGKPYVQLNGGSWVPYPQ
;
A
#
# COMPACT_ATOMS: atom_id res chain seq x y z
N SER A 1 -3.22 -40.29 31.71
CA SER A 1 -2.06 -40.96 31.15
C SER A 1 -1.75 -40.40 29.76
N GLN A 2 -0.53 -40.48 29.35
CA GLN A 2 -0.10 -39.98 28.03
C GLN A 2 -0.87 -40.63 26.89
N TRP A 3 -1.25 -41.90 27.05
CA TRP A 3 -2.05 -42.62 26.07
C TRP A 3 -3.44 -42.04 25.89
N LEU A 4 -4.05 -41.63 26.97
CA LEU A 4 -5.38 -41.03 26.92
C LEU A 4 -5.34 -39.67 26.21
N ARG A 5 -4.26 -38.89 26.41
CA ARG A 5 -4.07 -37.59 25.76
C ARG A 5 -3.83 -37.75 24.25
N VAL A 6 -3.02 -38.75 23.86
CA VAL A 6 -2.75 -39.03 22.47
C VAL A 6 -4.02 -39.51 21.77
N THR A 7 -4.81 -40.37 22.44
CA THR A 7 -6.06 -40.87 21.84
C THR A 7 -7.09 -39.76 21.66
N VAL A 8 -7.19 -38.84 22.62
CA VAL A 8 -8.07 -37.67 22.50
C VAL A 8 -7.61 -36.74 21.39
N PHE A 9 -6.30 -36.54 21.26
CA PHE A 9 -5.75 -35.67 20.21
C PHE A 9 -5.97 -36.26 18.81
N VAL A 10 -5.75 -37.54 18.64
CA VAL A 10 -5.97 -38.24 17.36
C VAL A 10 -7.46 -38.29 17.03
N SER A 11 -8.31 -38.50 18.03
CA SER A 11 -9.76 -38.50 17.83
C SER A 11 -10.27 -37.10 17.45
N ALA A 12 -9.74 -36.06 18.07
CA ALA A 12 -10.07 -34.67 17.74
C ALA A 12 -9.62 -34.33 16.31
N MET A 13 -8.44 -34.78 15.92
CA MET A 13 -7.91 -34.55 14.57
C MET A 13 -8.70 -35.31 13.51
N VAL A 14 -9.10 -36.55 13.79
CA VAL A 14 -9.96 -37.34 12.87
C VAL A 14 -11.34 -36.74 12.75
N VAL A 15 -11.91 -36.25 13.83
CA VAL A 15 -13.21 -35.56 13.81
C VAL A 15 -13.09 -34.25 13.01
N TRP A 16 -11.99 -33.53 13.19
CA TRP A 16 -11.76 -32.30 12.42
C TRP A 16 -11.64 -32.58 10.92
N LEU A 17 -10.89 -33.61 10.56
CA LEU A 17 -10.73 -34.01 9.15
C LEU A 17 -12.02 -34.57 8.55
N ALA A 18 -12.87 -35.16 9.37
CA ALA A 18 -14.13 -35.73 8.90
C ALA A 18 -15.24 -34.66 8.79
N VAL A 19 -15.15 -33.62 9.61
CA VAL A 19 -16.17 -32.57 9.65
C VAL A 19 -15.81 -31.39 8.73
N SER A 20 -14.51 -31.18 8.48
CA SER A 20 -14.05 -30.09 7.63
C SER A 20 -14.62 -30.11 6.20
N PRO A 21 -14.82 -31.27 5.58
CA PRO A 21 -15.47 -31.30 4.26
C PRO A 21 -16.98 -31.19 4.31
N LEU A 22 -17.56 -31.32 5.49
CA LEU A 22 -18.99 -31.26 5.66
C LEU A 22 -19.51 -29.90 6.13
N LEU A 23 -18.61 -29.08 6.58
CA LEU A 23 -18.94 -27.68 6.71
C LEU A 23 -19.05 -27.17 5.28
N PRO A 24 -20.20 -26.70 4.90
CA PRO A 24 -20.26 -25.98 3.65
C PRO A 24 -19.13 -24.98 3.77
N ALA A 25 -18.26 -25.04 2.84
CA ALA A 25 -17.33 -23.97 2.67
C ALA A 25 -18.21 -22.76 2.75
N PHE A 26 -18.19 -22.12 3.89
CA PHE A 26 -18.78 -20.84 3.97
C PHE A 26 -18.05 -20.11 2.90
N THR A 27 -18.69 -20.15 1.80
CA THR A 27 -18.16 -19.50 0.65
C THR A 27 -17.89 -18.17 1.16
N LEU A 28 -16.67 -18.00 1.25
CA LEU A 28 -16.18 -16.77 1.55
C LEU A 28 -16.99 -15.84 0.75
N TRP A 29 -17.80 -15.13 1.41
CA TRP A 29 -18.56 -14.18 0.77
C TRP A 29 -17.65 -13.32 -0.03
N SER A 30 -17.89 -13.32 -1.22
CA SER A 30 -17.14 -12.52 -2.07
C SER A 30 -17.68 -11.15 -1.92
N SER A 31 -17.30 -10.67 -0.91
CA SER A 31 -17.38 -9.37 -0.60
C SER A 31 -17.83 -8.43 -1.59
N GLY A 32 -18.85 -8.00 -1.33
CA GLY A 32 -19.17 -6.80 -1.92
C GLY A 32 -19.06 -6.75 -3.37
N GLN A 33 -19.23 -7.87 -3.93
CA GLN A 33 -19.19 -7.90 -5.22
C GLN A 33 -20.20 -7.00 -5.69
N PRO A 34 -19.89 -5.91 -6.09
CA PRO A 34 -20.84 -5.07 -6.63
C PRO A 34 -21.16 -5.67 -7.91
N THR A 35 -22.23 -6.11 -7.95
CA THR A 35 -22.67 -6.50 -9.14
C THR A 35 -22.89 -5.29 -9.86
N THR A 36 -22.50 -5.13 -10.81
CA THR A 36 -22.91 -4.38 -11.80
C THR A 36 -24.07 -3.66 -11.70
N ALA A 37 -24.41 -3.42 -10.65
CA ALA A 37 -25.46 -2.71 -10.52
C ALA A 37 -25.37 -1.55 -11.32
N ALA A 38 -26.17 -1.32 -11.86
CA ALA A 38 -26.53 -0.27 -12.40
C ALA A 38 -25.81 0.87 -12.06
N ALA A 39 -24.96 1.01 -12.61
CA ALA A 39 -24.27 2.07 -12.41
C ALA A 39 -24.97 3.21 -12.78
N THR A 40 -25.29 3.89 -12.01
CA THR A 40 -25.64 5.02 -12.31
C THR A 40 -24.66 5.85 -12.66
N THR A 41 -24.57 6.28 -13.44
CA THR A 41 -24.07 7.32 -13.94
C THR A 41 -23.76 8.39 -13.19
N ALA A 42 -22.81 8.24 -12.59
CA ALA A 42 -22.29 9.35 -12.06
C ALA A 42 -22.05 10.30 -13.13
N GLN A 43 -22.42 11.41 -13.02
CA GLN A 43 -22.19 12.30 -13.84
C GLN A 43 -20.96 12.87 -13.69
N ALA A 44 -20.13 12.59 -14.26
CA ALA A 44 -18.88 13.14 -14.19
C ALA A 44 -18.98 14.57 -14.44
N ASN A 45 -19.04 15.28 -13.55
CA ASN A 45 -18.92 16.54 -13.78
C ASN A 45 -17.60 16.97 -13.66
N THR A 46 -16.95 17.01 -14.53
CA THR A 46 -15.63 17.26 -14.48
C THR A 46 -15.29 18.66 -14.42
N GLY A 47 -16.14 19.46 -14.50
CA GLY A 47 -15.81 20.82 -14.73
C GLY A 47 -14.79 21.35 -13.80
N ALA A 48 -14.95 21.12 -12.56
CA ALA A 48 -14.09 21.76 -11.62
C ALA A 48 -12.69 21.22 -11.62
N ASN A 49 -12.54 19.97 -11.89
CA ASN A 49 -11.23 19.40 -11.82
C ASN A 49 -10.45 19.67 -13.07
N ALA A 50 -11.14 19.84 -14.15
CA ALA A 50 -10.46 20.09 -15.37
C ALA A 50 -9.73 21.40 -15.35
N ALA A 51 -10.20 22.32 -14.56
CA ALA A 51 -9.61 23.61 -14.56
C ALA A 51 -8.13 23.62 -14.18
N ALA A 52 -7.68 22.68 -13.51
CA ALA A 52 -6.29 22.67 -13.10
C ALA A 52 -5.40 22.10 -14.20
N GLY A 53 -5.87 22.03 -15.37
CA GLY A 53 -5.08 21.46 -16.40
C GLY A 53 -4.97 20.01 -16.16
N ALA A 54 -5.81 19.55 -15.36
CA ALA A 54 -5.68 18.21 -14.98
C ALA A 54 -6.61 17.39 -15.81
N ALA A 55 -6.71 17.65 -17.06
CA ALA A 55 -7.43 16.76 -17.94
C ALA A 55 -6.92 15.34 -17.79
N SER A 56 -5.73 15.21 -17.17
CA SER A 56 -5.17 13.91 -16.95
C SER A 56 -5.49 13.29 -15.61
N SER A 57 -5.99 14.02 -14.65
CA SER A 57 -6.22 13.47 -13.31
C SER A 57 -7.60 12.82 -13.19
N PRO A 58 -7.72 11.73 -12.42
CA PRO A 58 -9.03 11.15 -12.10
C PRO A 58 -9.95 12.14 -11.41
N ALA A 59 -11.22 12.17 -11.83
CA ALA A 59 -12.18 13.13 -11.30
C ALA A 59 -12.68 12.75 -9.92
N ASN A 60 -12.61 13.70 -8.96
CA ASN A 60 -13.13 13.47 -7.62
C ASN A 60 -14.66 13.51 -7.56
N SER A 61 -15.28 14.19 -8.53
CA SER A 61 -16.74 14.21 -8.66
C SER A 61 -17.34 12.83 -8.98
N ASP A 62 -16.50 11.85 -9.37
CA ASP A 62 -16.99 10.49 -9.62
C ASP A 62 -17.22 9.73 -8.31
N ILE A 63 -16.78 10.23 -7.17
CA ILE A 63 -17.04 9.60 -5.88
C ILE A 63 -18.52 9.82 -5.52
N PRO A 64 -19.31 8.74 -5.34
CA PRO A 64 -20.72 8.91 -5.05
C PRO A 64 -20.97 9.65 -3.76
N PRO A 65 -21.93 10.60 -3.72
CA PRO A 65 -22.25 11.32 -2.50
C PRO A 65 -22.90 10.41 -1.46
N GLN A 66 -22.66 10.71 -0.20
CA GLN A 66 -23.21 9.97 0.93
C GLN A 66 -24.34 10.77 1.55
N THR A 67 -25.52 10.72 0.93
CA THR A 67 -26.65 11.55 1.33
C THR A 67 -27.78 10.76 2.01
N GLU A 68 -27.84 9.48 1.80
CA GLU A 68 -28.91 8.64 2.35
C GLU A 68 -28.60 8.19 3.78
N PRO A 69 -29.61 7.87 4.60
CA PRO A 69 -29.37 7.29 5.93
C PRO A 69 -28.56 6.00 5.87
N PRO A 70 -27.74 5.69 6.87
CA PRO A 70 -26.83 4.54 6.85
C PRO A 70 -27.54 3.21 7.16
N THR A 71 -28.59 2.88 6.42
CA THR A 71 -29.25 1.56 6.49
C THR A 71 -28.40 0.53 5.73
N SER A 72 -28.61 -0.75 6.02
CA SER A 72 -27.90 -1.81 5.29
C SER A 72 -28.14 -1.73 3.80
N ALA A 73 -29.37 -1.47 3.37
CA ALA A 73 -29.69 -1.34 1.94
C ALA A 73 -28.96 -0.15 1.30
N ASN A 74 -28.97 1.00 1.96
CA ASN A 74 -28.32 2.19 1.43
C ASN A 74 -26.80 2.07 1.40
N LEU A 75 -26.20 1.44 2.40
CA LEU A 75 -24.75 1.20 2.41
C LEU A 75 -24.33 0.26 1.28
N THR A 76 -25.09 -0.80 1.05
CA THR A 76 -24.84 -1.72 -0.07
C THR A 76 -25.00 -1.00 -1.41
N ASN A 77 -26.03 -0.19 -1.57
CA ASN A 77 -26.24 0.58 -2.81
C ASN A 77 -25.11 1.58 -3.03
N TRP A 78 -24.67 2.26 -2.00
CA TRP A 78 -23.55 3.18 -2.09
C TRP A 78 -22.24 2.47 -2.47
N LEU A 79 -21.97 1.31 -1.86
CA LEU A 79 -20.78 0.51 -2.18
C LEU A 79 -20.79 0.10 -3.66
N ASN A 80 -21.92 -0.35 -4.16
CA ASN A 80 -22.07 -0.73 -5.56
C ASN A 80 -21.81 0.48 -6.48
N ALA A 81 -22.34 1.64 -6.14
CA ALA A 81 -22.11 2.88 -6.87
C ALA A 81 -20.63 3.29 -6.82
N PHE A 82 -19.99 3.11 -5.67
CA PHE A 82 -18.57 3.38 -5.50
C PHE A 82 -17.72 2.53 -6.47
N TYR A 83 -17.93 1.23 -6.52
CA TYR A 83 -17.15 0.38 -7.43
C TYR A 83 -17.46 0.65 -8.90
N ALA A 84 -18.70 0.96 -9.24
CA ALA A 84 -19.06 1.36 -10.60
C ALA A 84 -18.31 2.64 -11.03
N ALA A 85 -18.21 3.61 -10.13
CA ALA A 85 -17.46 4.84 -10.39
C ALA A 85 -15.94 4.58 -10.48
N GLU A 86 -15.42 3.76 -9.58
CA GLU A 86 -13.99 3.45 -9.58
C GLU A 86 -13.52 2.74 -10.85
N GLN A 87 -14.37 1.96 -11.50
CA GLN A 87 -14.03 1.33 -12.77
C GLN A 87 -13.70 2.33 -13.89
N LYS A 88 -14.15 3.57 -13.76
CA LYS A 88 -13.92 4.60 -14.76
C LYS A 88 -12.71 5.47 -14.46
N ARG A 89 -12.17 5.36 -13.28
CA ARG A 89 -11.06 6.22 -12.83
C ARG A 89 -9.73 5.60 -13.20
N LYS A 90 -8.86 6.37 -13.80
CA LYS A 90 -7.48 5.96 -14.03
C LYS A 90 -6.57 7.15 -14.20
N THR A 91 -5.29 6.94 -13.93
CA THR A 91 -4.25 7.92 -14.16
C THR A 91 -3.81 7.81 -15.61
N PRO A 92 -3.95 8.85 -16.44
CA PRO A 92 -3.47 8.79 -17.81
C PRO A 92 -1.96 9.01 -17.83
N PHE A 93 -1.26 8.03 -18.35
CA PHE A 93 0.16 8.15 -18.64
C PHE A 93 0.33 8.67 -20.07
N PRO A 94 1.37 9.47 -20.34
CA PRO A 94 1.68 9.85 -21.71
C PRO A 94 2.18 8.63 -22.50
N ASP A 95 2.06 8.68 -23.83
CA ASP A 95 2.56 7.59 -24.66
C ASP A 95 4.08 7.57 -24.72
N GLN A 96 4.72 8.71 -24.52
CA GLN A 96 6.17 8.85 -24.47
C GLN A 96 6.55 10.07 -23.65
N LEU A 97 7.77 10.07 -23.12
CA LEU A 97 8.30 11.22 -22.40
C LEU A 97 8.65 12.34 -23.38
N PRO A 98 8.57 13.62 -22.93
CA PRO A 98 9.08 14.73 -23.73
C PRO A 98 10.56 14.53 -24.08
N ALA A 99 10.98 15.07 -25.23
CA ALA A 99 12.38 14.97 -25.67
C ALA A 99 13.37 15.59 -24.68
N ASP A 100 12.92 16.61 -23.92
CA ASP A 100 13.75 17.29 -22.92
C ASP A 100 13.55 16.75 -21.50
N ALA A 101 12.93 15.58 -21.34
CA ALA A 101 12.73 14.97 -20.04
C ALA A 101 14.05 14.68 -19.35
N GLN A 102 14.12 14.96 -18.05
CA GLN A 102 15.28 14.72 -17.24
C GLN A 102 15.21 13.34 -16.58
N PRO A 103 16.26 12.53 -16.63
CA PRO A 103 16.22 11.21 -16.02
C PRO A 103 16.23 11.27 -14.49
N PHE A 104 15.51 10.37 -13.88
CA PHE A 104 15.52 10.14 -12.43
C PHE A 104 15.11 8.71 -12.14
N ASP A 105 15.32 8.27 -10.90
CA ASP A 105 14.91 6.95 -10.45
C ASP A 105 13.70 7.08 -9.53
N LEU A 106 12.77 6.13 -9.65
CA LEU A 106 11.66 5.98 -8.72
C LEU A 106 11.93 4.78 -7.81
N LEU A 107 11.84 4.98 -6.51
CA LEU A 107 11.93 3.92 -5.53
C LEU A 107 10.65 3.92 -4.68
N VAL A 108 9.85 2.86 -4.80
CA VAL A 108 8.64 2.66 -4.01
C VAL A 108 8.95 1.66 -2.90
N ILE A 109 8.83 2.11 -1.65
CA ILE A 109 9.11 1.31 -0.46
C ILE A 109 7.79 0.90 0.17
N ASN A 110 7.49 -0.40 0.12
CA ASN A 110 6.25 -0.99 0.61
C ASN A 110 6.53 -1.73 1.91
N ILE A 111 5.94 -1.29 3.01
CA ILE A 111 6.27 -1.74 4.36
C ILE A 111 5.10 -2.49 4.97
N CYS A 112 5.32 -3.72 5.39
CA CYS A 112 4.32 -4.53 6.08
C CYS A 112 4.12 -4.05 7.52
N SER A 113 2.87 -4.02 7.98
CA SER A 113 2.50 -3.78 9.38
C SER A 113 2.88 -2.41 9.95
N LEU A 114 2.55 -1.35 9.22
CA LEU A 114 2.77 0.01 9.67
C LEU A 114 1.57 0.92 9.36
N SER A 115 0.85 1.36 10.40
CA SER A 115 -0.21 2.37 10.31
C SER A 115 0.14 3.57 11.19
N TRP A 116 -0.59 4.66 11.05
CA TRP A 116 -0.44 5.79 11.96
C TRP A 116 -0.74 5.39 13.41
N SER A 117 -1.76 4.55 13.62
CA SER A 117 -2.10 4.03 14.94
C SER A 117 -0.94 3.24 15.57
N ASP A 118 -0.22 2.46 14.78
CA ASP A 118 0.95 1.70 15.25
C ASP A 118 2.10 2.63 15.67
N ILE A 119 2.37 3.66 14.88
CA ILE A 119 3.41 4.64 15.20
C ILE A 119 3.09 5.35 16.52
N GLU A 120 1.84 5.74 16.70
CA GLU A 120 1.39 6.39 17.93
C GLU A 120 1.51 5.44 19.11
N ALA A 121 1.02 4.21 18.98
CA ALA A 121 1.10 3.20 20.05
C ALA A 121 2.54 2.85 20.43
N ALA A 122 3.47 2.88 19.48
CA ALA A 122 4.88 2.65 19.73
C ALA A 122 5.62 3.87 20.27
N GLY A 123 4.97 5.04 20.33
CA GLY A 123 5.60 6.27 20.80
C GLY A 123 6.63 6.84 19.84
N LEU A 124 6.47 6.62 18.53
CA LEU A 124 7.44 7.02 17.51
C LEU A 124 6.95 8.14 16.59
N MET A 125 5.89 8.85 16.95
CA MET A 125 5.39 9.97 16.14
C MET A 125 6.42 11.07 15.96
N ASP A 126 7.33 11.25 16.93
CA ASP A 126 8.35 12.28 16.87
C ASP A 126 9.67 11.79 16.27
N HIS A 127 9.73 10.59 15.75
CA HIS A 127 10.95 10.11 15.09
C HIS A 127 11.35 11.06 13.94
N PRO A 128 12.64 11.42 13.82
CA PRO A 128 13.10 12.40 12.82
C PRO A 128 12.75 12.05 11.38
N LEU A 129 12.61 10.77 11.04
CA LEU A 129 12.28 10.34 9.68
C LEU A 129 11.10 11.11 9.11
N TRP A 130 10.02 11.27 9.89
CA TRP A 130 8.77 11.86 9.39
C TRP A 130 8.91 13.34 9.04
N LYS A 131 9.86 14.04 9.65
CA LYS A 131 10.13 15.44 9.33
C LYS A 131 10.96 15.62 8.06
N HIS A 132 11.58 14.55 7.59
CA HIS A 132 12.46 14.63 6.44
C HIS A 132 11.73 14.42 5.11
N PHE A 133 10.47 14.01 5.13
CA PHE A 133 9.66 13.88 3.92
C PHE A 133 9.22 15.25 3.38
N ASP A 134 9.00 15.32 2.09
CA ASP A 134 8.47 16.51 1.43
C ASP A 134 6.95 16.54 1.49
N ILE A 135 6.30 15.39 1.38
CA ILE A 135 4.84 15.22 1.40
C ILE A 135 4.49 14.05 2.32
N VAL A 136 3.51 14.25 3.19
CA VAL A 136 3.01 13.21 4.10
C VAL A 136 1.49 13.16 4.04
N PHE A 137 0.93 11.97 3.78
CA PHE A 137 -0.51 11.75 3.79
C PHE A 137 -0.97 11.35 5.18
N LYS A 138 -1.99 12.02 5.69
CA LYS A 138 -2.58 11.70 7.00
C LYS A 138 -3.78 10.77 6.91
N ASN A 139 -4.41 10.68 5.74
CA ASN A 139 -5.61 9.86 5.53
C ASN A 139 -5.48 9.02 4.26
N PHE A 140 -4.46 8.19 4.20
CA PHE A 140 -4.25 7.30 3.08
C PHE A 140 -4.76 5.89 3.39
N ASN A 141 -5.73 5.43 2.61
CA ASN A 141 -6.36 4.13 2.81
C ASN A 141 -5.63 3.03 2.02
N SER A 142 -5.10 2.04 2.72
CA SER A 142 -4.51 0.85 2.08
C SER A 142 -5.57 -0.10 1.51
N ALA A 143 -6.82 0.07 1.88
CA ALA A 143 -7.98 -0.68 1.40
C ALA A 143 -8.02 -2.17 1.76
N THR A 144 -7.09 -2.64 2.56
CA THR A 144 -7.02 -4.04 3.02
C THR A 144 -6.12 -4.14 4.24
N SER A 145 -6.15 -5.26 4.94
CA SER A 145 -5.28 -5.52 6.08
C SER A 145 -4.35 -6.73 5.88
N TYR A 146 -4.16 -7.18 4.64
CA TYR A 146 -3.26 -8.29 4.31
C TYR A 146 -2.25 -7.89 3.24
N SER A 147 -1.05 -8.49 3.32
CA SER A 147 0.11 -8.13 2.50
C SER A 147 -0.09 -8.35 1.00
N GLY A 148 -0.57 -9.51 0.60
CA GLY A 148 -0.78 -9.83 -0.82
C GLY A 148 -1.72 -8.83 -1.49
N PRO A 149 -2.96 -8.68 -0.99
CA PRO A 149 -3.89 -7.70 -1.53
C PRO A 149 -3.36 -6.26 -1.50
N ALA A 150 -2.68 -5.85 -0.44
CA ALA A 150 -2.12 -4.50 -0.35
C ALA A 150 -1.06 -4.24 -1.42
N ALA A 151 -0.15 -5.18 -1.62
CA ALA A 151 0.88 -5.06 -2.65
C ALA A 151 0.28 -5.03 -4.05
N VAL A 152 -0.71 -5.89 -4.32
CA VAL A 152 -1.39 -5.91 -5.62
C VAL A 152 -2.12 -4.59 -5.89
N ARG A 153 -2.80 -4.04 -4.88
CA ARG A 153 -3.46 -2.74 -5.02
C ARG A 153 -2.46 -1.62 -5.35
N LEU A 154 -1.31 -1.61 -4.68
CA LEU A 154 -0.26 -0.64 -4.97
C LEU A 154 0.27 -0.82 -6.41
N LEU A 155 0.52 -2.04 -6.83
CA LEU A 155 1.02 -2.31 -8.17
C LEU A 155 0.01 -2.01 -9.27
N ARG A 156 -1.28 -1.96 -8.94
CA ARG A 156 -2.37 -1.55 -9.83
C ARG A 156 -2.84 -0.11 -9.56
N ALA A 157 -1.96 0.73 -9.04
CA ALA A 157 -2.28 2.08 -8.59
C ALA A 157 -2.81 3.00 -9.68
N SER A 158 -2.60 2.69 -10.93
CA SER A 158 -2.98 3.57 -12.05
C SER A 158 -4.45 3.49 -12.45
N CYS A 159 -5.22 2.58 -11.85
CA CYS A 159 -6.67 2.50 -12.04
C CYS A 159 -7.39 2.61 -10.70
N GLY A 160 -8.68 2.90 -10.74
CA GLY A 160 -9.53 2.97 -9.56
C GLY A 160 -9.58 1.66 -8.78
N GLN A 161 -10.05 1.75 -7.56
CA GLN A 161 -10.05 0.63 -6.62
C GLN A 161 -10.95 -0.50 -7.09
N LEU A 162 -10.43 -1.73 -7.01
CA LEU A 162 -11.19 -2.94 -7.29
C LEU A 162 -11.73 -3.54 -6.00
N SER A 163 -12.82 -4.30 -6.09
CA SER A 163 -13.26 -5.15 -4.98
C SER A 163 -12.20 -6.19 -4.67
N HIS A 164 -12.25 -6.76 -3.47
CA HIS A 164 -11.31 -7.81 -3.09
C HIS A 164 -11.32 -8.98 -4.08
N THR A 165 -12.49 -9.43 -4.49
CA THR A 165 -12.62 -10.54 -5.43
C THR A 165 -11.98 -10.23 -6.79
N ASN A 166 -12.15 -9.02 -7.27
CA ASN A 166 -11.62 -8.63 -8.59
C ASN A 166 -10.10 -8.46 -8.62
N LEU A 167 -9.46 -8.37 -7.46
CA LEU A 167 -7.99 -8.36 -7.41
C LEU A 167 -7.37 -9.64 -7.94
N TYR A 168 -8.07 -10.75 -7.87
CA TYR A 168 -7.55 -12.05 -8.31
C TYR A 168 -7.82 -12.32 -9.80
N GLN A 169 -8.35 -11.32 -10.49
CA GLN A 169 -8.52 -11.33 -11.93
C GLN A 169 -7.50 -10.39 -12.58
N PRO A 170 -7.09 -10.64 -13.82
CA PRO A 170 -6.23 -9.71 -14.53
C PRO A 170 -6.88 -8.34 -14.69
N SER A 171 -6.08 -7.28 -14.61
CA SER A 171 -6.52 -5.93 -14.92
C SER A 171 -6.08 -5.53 -16.31
N GLY A 172 -6.63 -4.43 -16.81
CA GLY A 172 -6.16 -3.83 -18.06
C GLY A 172 -4.66 -3.47 -17.95
N ALA A 173 -3.95 -3.54 -19.05
CA ALA A 173 -2.51 -3.31 -19.07
C ALA A 173 -2.13 -1.91 -18.55
N ASP A 174 -3.01 -0.93 -18.74
CA ASP A 174 -2.78 0.45 -18.30
C ASP A 174 -3.02 0.66 -16.79
N CYS A 175 -3.41 -0.36 -16.05
CA CYS A 175 -3.60 -0.27 -14.61
C CYS A 175 -2.33 -0.55 -13.81
N TYR A 176 -1.35 -1.22 -14.40
CA TYR A 176 -0.12 -1.62 -13.71
C TYR A 176 0.90 -0.48 -13.73
N LEU A 177 1.15 0.10 -12.56
CA LEU A 177 2.04 1.26 -12.42
C LEU A 177 3.43 1.04 -13.04
N PHE A 178 4.06 -0.09 -12.70
CA PHE A 178 5.44 -0.36 -13.15
C PHE A 178 5.51 -0.72 -14.64
N GLU A 179 4.45 -1.31 -15.20
CA GLU A 179 4.38 -1.55 -16.65
C GLU A 179 4.22 -0.22 -17.41
N ASN A 180 3.42 0.69 -16.88
CA ASN A 180 3.29 2.02 -17.47
C ASN A 180 4.63 2.75 -17.48
N LEU A 181 5.40 2.63 -16.41
CA LEU A 181 6.73 3.24 -16.32
C LEU A 181 7.73 2.56 -17.25
N ALA A 182 7.67 1.22 -17.38
CA ALA A 182 8.54 0.49 -18.29
C ALA A 182 8.34 0.92 -19.75
N LYS A 183 7.10 1.19 -20.15
CA LYS A 183 6.80 1.69 -21.50
C LYS A 183 7.41 3.06 -21.76
N LEU A 184 7.69 3.82 -20.72
CA LEU A 184 8.30 5.14 -20.81
C LEU A 184 9.83 5.11 -20.67
N GLY A 185 10.43 3.92 -20.61
CA GLY A 185 11.87 3.77 -20.54
C GLY A 185 12.45 3.60 -19.15
N PHE A 186 11.61 3.45 -18.12
CA PHE A 186 12.12 3.12 -16.79
C PHE A 186 12.45 1.63 -16.70
N ASN A 187 13.67 1.31 -16.28
CA ASN A 187 14.06 -0.08 -16.04
C ASN A 187 13.37 -0.59 -14.79
N GLN A 188 12.47 -1.55 -14.96
CA GLN A 188 11.73 -2.11 -13.86
C GLN A 188 12.62 -3.01 -13.00
N GLN A 189 12.57 -2.84 -11.68
CA GLN A 189 13.35 -3.62 -10.73
C GLN A 189 12.48 -4.10 -9.57
N LEU A 190 12.80 -5.27 -9.05
CA LEU A 190 12.11 -5.89 -7.91
C LEU A 190 13.11 -6.22 -6.82
N MET A 191 12.85 -5.77 -5.61
CA MET A 191 13.71 -5.90 -4.46
C MET A 191 12.87 -6.28 -3.23
N LEU A 192 13.33 -7.27 -2.47
CA LEU A 192 12.66 -7.70 -1.26
C LEU A 192 13.63 -7.71 -0.08
N GLY A 193 13.14 -7.34 1.10
CA GLY A 193 13.85 -7.51 2.37
C GLY A 193 13.69 -8.90 2.97
N HIS A 194 13.17 -9.86 2.19
CA HIS A 194 12.89 -11.24 2.56
C HIS A 194 12.90 -12.11 1.31
N ASN A 195 12.65 -13.42 1.45
CA ASN A 195 12.72 -14.32 0.31
C ASN A 195 11.46 -14.36 -0.57
N GLY A 196 10.38 -13.71 -0.15
CA GLY A 196 9.12 -13.67 -0.92
C GLY A 196 8.30 -14.94 -0.91
N LEU A 197 8.70 -15.95 -0.14
CA LEU A 197 7.98 -17.24 -0.12
C LEU A 197 6.76 -17.22 0.80
N PHE A 198 6.72 -16.29 1.74
CA PHE A 198 5.62 -16.13 2.66
C PHE A 198 4.31 -15.89 1.89
N GLY A 199 3.32 -16.75 2.12
CA GLY A 199 2.00 -16.61 1.48
C GLY A 199 2.03 -16.52 -0.04
N ASP A 200 3.01 -17.14 -0.72
CA ASP A 200 3.22 -17.05 -2.17
C ASP A 200 3.40 -15.58 -2.64
N PHE A 201 3.94 -14.73 -1.80
CA PHE A 201 4.01 -13.30 -2.04
C PHE A 201 4.70 -12.93 -3.35
N LEU A 202 5.89 -13.47 -3.60
CA LEU A 202 6.62 -13.21 -4.85
C LEU A 202 5.82 -13.66 -6.08
N LYS A 203 5.16 -14.81 -5.98
CA LYS A 203 4.32 -15.33 -7.06
C LYS A 203 3.14 -14.38 -7.33
N GLU A 204 2.52 -13.83 -6.30
CA GLU A 204 1.44 -12.87 -6.47
C GLU A 204 1.91 -11.53 -7.06
N LEU A 205 3.07 -11.05 -6.68
CA LEU A 205 3.65 -9.85 -7.29
C LEU A 205 3.82 -10.02 -8.80
N ARG A 206 4.18 -11.22 -9.23
CA ARG A 206 4.37 -11.51 -10.64
C ARG A 206 3.05 -11.72 -11.38
N SER A 207 2.20 -12.60 -10.86
CA SER A 207 0.97 -12.99 -11.55
C SER A 207 -0.14 -11.94 -11.46
N LEU A 208 -0.23 -11.23 -10.37
CA LEU A 208 -1.30 -10.25 -10.12
C LEU A 208 -0.82 -8.80 -10.17
N GLY A 209 0.45 -8.57 -9.90
CA GLY A 209 1.02 -7.24 -9.81
C GLY A 209 1.78 -6.76 -11.05
N GLY A 210 2.00 -7.64 -12.01
CA GLY A 210 2.73 -7.27 -13.22
C GLY A 210 4.24 -7.11 -13.05
N MET A 211 4.82 -7.63 -11.95
CA MET A 211 6.24 -7.52 -11.68
C MET A 211 6.99 -8.70 -12.27
N GLN A 212 7.54 -8.53 -13.47
CA GLN A 212 8.26 -9.60 -14.17
C GLN A 212 9.78 -9.55 -14.02
N SER A 213 10.32 -8.49 -13.43
CA SER A 213 11.75 -8.33 -13.28
C SER A 213 12.35 -9.40 -12.37
N PRO A 214 13.59 -9.83 -12.58
CA PRO A 214 14.26 -10.73 -11.66
C PRO A 214 14.34 -10.10 -10.26
N LEU A 215 14.25 -10.95 -9.23
CA LEU A 215 14.48 -10.49 -7.87
C LEU A 215 15.95 -10.08 -7.73
N MET A 216 16.19 -8.90 -7.16
CA MET A 216 17.55 -8.44 -6.88
C MET A 216 18.28 -9.44 -5.99
N ASP A 217 19.56 -9.73 -6.30
CA ASP A 217 20.37 -10.68 -5.57
C ASP A 217 20.44 -10.35 -4.07
N GLN A 218 20.17 -11.35 -3.25
CA GLN A 218 20.16 -11.26 -1.80
C GLN A 218 21.40 -11.91 -1.15
N SER A 219 22.35 -12.38 -1.94
CA SER A 219 23.54 -13.05 -1.42
C SER A 219 24.34 -12.11 -0.52
N GLY A 220 24.72 -12.60 0.65
CA GLY A 220 25.57 -11.84 1.58
C GLY A 220 24.89 -10.69 2.31
N LEU A 221 23.58 -10.52 2.15
CA LEU A 221 22.87 -9.51 2.92
C LEU A 221 22.80 -9.92 4.40
N PRO A 222 23.07 -9.01 5.32
CA PRO A 222 22.96 -9.31 6.75
C PRO A 222 21.51 -9.58 7.16
N VAL A 223 21.31 -10.58 8.01
CA VAL A 223 20.00 -10.95 8.54
C VAL A 223 19.77 -10.17 9.83
N SER A 224 18.74 -9.36 9.84
CA SER A 224 18.34 -8.56 10.99
C SER A 224 17.41 -9.33 11.92
N LEU A 225 16.47 -10.05 11.35
CA LEU A 225 15.43 -10.80 12.05
C LEU A 225 15.17 -12.12 11.32
N GLN A 226 14.49 -13.03 12.01
CA GLN A 226 13.93 -14.23 11.40
C GLN A 226 12.43 -14.20 11.52
N ALA A 227 11.74 -14.60 10.46
CA ALA A 227 10.29 -14.73 10.47
C ALA A 227 9.87 -15.97 11.27
N PHE A 228 8.56 -16.12 11.49
CA PHE A 228 8.01 -17.23 12.26
C PHE A 228 8.50 -18.61 11.77
N ASP A 229 8.68 -18.78 10.47
CA ASP A 229 9.16 -20.04 9.86
C ASP A 229 10.68 -20.14 9.81
N GLY A 230 11.39 -19.20 10.43
CA GLY A 230 12.85 -19.16 10.43
C GLY A 230 13.49 -18.53 9.19
N SER A 231 12.69 -18.08 8.23
CA SER A 231 13.22 -17.43 7.03
C SER A 231 13.83 -16.07 7.36
N PRO A 232 14.85 -15.63 6.60
CA PRO A 232 15.55 -14.40 6.92
C PRO A 232 14.74 -13.14 6.61
N VAL A 233 14.89 -12.13 7.46
CA VAL A 233 14.47 -10.75 7.21
C VAL A 233 15.76 -9.94 7.19
N TYR A 234 16.09 -9.38 6.03
CA TYR A 234 17.35 -8.70 5.83
C TYR A 234 17.32 -7.27 6.38
N GLU A 235 18.50 -6.77 6.74
CA GLU A 235 18.64 -5.41 7.22
C GLU A 235 18.29 -4.43 6.10
N ASP A 236 17.30 -3.57 6.32
CA ASP A 236 16.80 -2.65 5.29
C ASP A 236 17.89 -1.70 4.77
N LEU A 237 18.72 -1.16 5.64
CA LEU A 237 19.81 -0.28 5.22
C LEU A 237 20.77 -0.98 4.27
N ALA A 238 21.10 -2.24 4.53
CA ALA A 238 21.99 -3.01 3.67
C ALA A 238 21.35 -3.29 2.30
N VAL A 239 20.07 -3.64 2.27
CA VAL A 239 19.34 -3.85 1.01
C VAL A 239 19.31 -2.57 0.19
N LEU A 240 18.92 -1.47 0.82
CA LEU A 240 18.79 -0.17 0.16
C LEU A 240 20.16 0.38 -0.33
N ASN A 241 21.21 0.18 0.46
CA ASN A 241 22.57 0.57 0.03
C ASN A 241 23.06 -0.28 -1.15
N ARG A 242 22.69 -1.57 -1.21
CA ARG A 242 22.99 -2.40 -2.39
C ARG A 242 22.26 -1.87 -3.62
N TRP A 243 20.99 -1.47 -3.47
CA TRP A 243 20.25 -0.81 -4.53
C TRP A 243 20.97 0.44 -5.03
N LEU A 244 21.40 1.31 -4.13
CA LEU A 244 22.09 2.53 -4.50
C LEU A 244 23.38 2.24 -5.28
N LYS A 245 24.17 1.28 -4.84
CA LYS A 245 25.39 0.88 -5.56
C LYS A 245 25.07 0.32 -6.94
N THR A 246 24.00 -0.45 -7.07
CA THR A 246 23.55 -0.98 -8.35
C THR A 246 23.15 0.15 -9.29
N GLU A 247 22.44 1.15 -8.80
CA GLU A 247 22.06 2.31 -9.59
C GLU A 247 23.27 3.14 -10.03
N GLU A 248 24.22 3.34 -9.14
CA GLU A 248 25.45 4.08 -9.46
C GLU A 248 26.28 3.39 -10.54
N ALA A 249 26.23 2.06 -10.61
CA ALA A 249 26.95 1.29 -11.62
C ALA A 249 26.14 1.07 -12.89
N SER A 250 24.87 1.41 -12.91
CA SER A 250 23.98 1.15 -14.04
C SER A 250 24.15 2.18 -15.13
N SER A 251 24.05 1.74 -16.39
CA SER A 251 23.99 2.63 -17.53
C SER A 251 22.56 3.05 -17.87
N ASN A 252 21.55 2.51 -17.20
CA ASN A 252 20.17 2.90 -17.45
C ASN A 252 19.93 4.29 -16.88
N PRO A 253 19.40 5.22 -17.66
CA PRO A 253 19.15 6.57 -17.17
C PRO A 253 17.98 6.67 -16.22
N ARG A 254 17.06 5.72 -16.26
CA ARG A 254 15.85 5.70 -15.43
C ARG A 254 15.60 4.30 -14.90
N SER A 255 15.30 4.19 -13.62
CA SER A 255 14.81 2.95 -13.02
C SER A 255 13.53 3.18 -12.24
N ALA A 256 12.73 2.16 -12.11
CA ALA A 256 11.56 2.13 -11.24
C ALA A 256 11.63 0.85 -10.42
N THR A 257 11.81 0.99 -9.13
CA THR A 257 12.05 -0.14 -8.22
C THR A 257 10.91 -0.27 -7.23
N PHE A 258 10.38 -1.48 -7.12
CA PHE A 258 9.47 -1.87 -6.06
C PHE A 258 10.28 -2.61 -5.00
N TYR A 259 10.26 -2.12 -3.77
CA TYR A 259 10.90 -2.75 -2.62
C TYR A 259 9.85 -3.06 -1.56
N ASN A 260 9.69 -4.34 -1.22
CA ASN A 260 8.83 -4.75 -0.11
C ASN A 260 9.66 -5.26 1.04
N THR A 261 9.31 -4.85 2.26
CA THR A 261 10.00 -5.24 3.47
C THR A 261 9.03 -5.52 4.60
N LEU A 262 9.43 -6.41 5.52
CA LEU A 262 8.56 -6.88 6.58
C LEU A 262 9.20 -7.02 7.97
N PRO A 263 10.06 -6.07 8.39
CA PRO A 263 10.63 -6.15 9.74
C PRO A 263 9.58 -6.02 10.84
N LEU A 264 8.42 -5.43 10.52
CA LEU A 264 7.34 -5.19 11.49
C LEU A 264 6.30 -6.31 11.52
N HIS A 265 6.46 -7.34 10.70
CA HIS A 265 5.52 -8.46 10.64
C HIS A 265 5.49 -9.21 11.98
N ASP A 266 4.29 -9.69 12.34
CA ASP A 266 4.11 -10.48 13.56
C ASP A 266 4.98 -11.73 13.54
N GLY A 267 5.48 -12.12 14.70
CA GLY A 267 6.29 -13.32 14.86
C GLY A 267 7.77 -13.16 14.55
N ASN A 268 8.18 -12.01 14.01
CA ASN A 268 9.60 -11.78 13.78
C ASN A 268 10.38 -11.74 15.08
N HIS A 269 11.51 -12.42 15.12
CA HIS A 269 12.36 -12.52 16.29
C HIS A 269 13.83 -12.31 15.92
N PHE A 270 14.64 -11.95 16.90
CA PHE A 270 16.08 -11.83 16.66
C PHE A 270 16.68 -13.21 16.41
N PRO A 271 17.71 -13.30 15.57
CA PRO A 271 18.36 -14.57 15.26
C PRO A 271 18.80 -15.29 16.54
N GLY A 272 18.47 -16.60 16.63
CA GLY A 272 18.79 -17.40 17.79
C GLY A 272 17.84 -17.26 18.98
N GLN A 273 16.83 -16.39 18.90
CA GLN A 273 15.81 -16.25 19.92
C GLN A 273 14.47 -16.75 19.43
N SER A 274 13.64 -17.28 20.34
CA SER A 274 12.31 -17.79 19.98
C SER A 274 11.19 -16.79 20.27
N LYS A 275 11.45 -15.80 21.14
CA LYS A 275 10.44 -14.82 21.49
C LYS A 275 10.34 -13.74 20.42
N THR A 276 9.13 -13.35 20.06
CA THR A 276 8.89 -12.22 19.17
C THR A 276 9.58 -10.97 19.70
N ALA A 277 10.33 -10.31 18.84
CA ALA A 277 10.99 -9.06 19.20
C ALA A 277 9.97 -7.93 19.38
N ASP A 278 10.28 -7.00 20.29
CA ASP A 278 9.40 -5.88 20.58
C ASP A 278 9.18 -5.04 19.32
N TYR A 279 7.92 -4.74 19.01
CA TYR A 279 7.53 -3.94 17.86
C TYR A 279 8.22 -2.57 17.84
N LYS A 280 8.24 -1.87 18.98
CA LYS A 280 8.88 -0.55 19.07
C LYS A 280 10.35 -0.61 18.69
N VAL A 281 11.08 -1.62 19.14
CA VAL A 281 12.50 -1.79 18.82
C VAL A 281 12.68 -2.00 17.31
N ARG A 282 11.84 -2.83 16.71
CA ARG A 282 11.90 -3.10 15.26
C ARG A 282 11.50 -1.87 14.42
N ALA A 283 10.50 -1.14 14.86
CA ALA A 283 10.07 0.08 14.17
C ALA A 283 11.12 1.19 14.28
N GLN A 284 11.73 1.36 15.44
CA GLN A 284 12.83 2.31 15.65
C GLN A 284 13.97 1.98 14.68
N LYS A 285 14.36 0.72 14.60
CA LYS A 285 15.42 0.26 13.69
C LYS A 285 15.08 0.55 12.24
N LEU A 286 13.85 0.25 11.81
CA LEU A 286 13.41 0.51 10.44
C LEU A 286 13.47 2.00 10.12
N PHE A 287 12.96 2.84 11.01
CA PHE A 287 12.95 4.29 10.79
C PHE A 287 14.38 4.85 10.78
N ASP A 288 15.27 4.36 11.64
CA ASP A 288 16.67 4.73 11.63
C ASP A 288 17.34 4.29 10.33
N ASP A 289 17.08 3.08 9.86
CA ASP A 289 17.62 2.56 8.60
C ASP A 289 17.17 3.40 7.40
N LEU A 290 15.89 3.77 7.35
CA LEU A 290 15.38 4.61 6.28
C LEU A 290 15.99 6.02 6.33
N ASP A 291 16.10 6.59 7.51
CA ASP A 291 16.68 7.92 7.67
C ASP A 291 18.18 7.95 7.31
N ASN A 292 18.91 6.92 7.71
CA ASN A 292 20.30 6.75 7.34
C ASN A 292 20.46 6.54 5.83
N PHE A 293 19.57 5.77 5.22
CA PHE A 293 19.56 5.61 3.77
C PHE A 293 19.30 6.94 3.05
N PHE A 294 18.38 7.76 3.56
CA PHE A 294 18.12 9.09 3.02
C PHE A 294 19.38 9.98 3.06
N THR A 295 20.16 9.87 4.14
CA THR A 295 21.45 10.57 4.23
C THR A 295 22.40 10.11 3.12
N GLU A 296 22.48 8.80 2.87
CA GLU A 296 23.33 8.28 1.79
C GLU A 296 22.84 8.72 0.41
N LEU A 297 21.53 8.74 0.18
CA LEU A 297 20.96 9.26 -1.07
C LEU A 297 21.31 10.73 -1.28
N GLU A 298 21.17 11.55 -0.24
CA GLU A 298 21.50 12.96 -0.33
C GLU A 298 22.96 13.15 -0.71
N LYS A 299 23.88 12.41 -0.08
CA LYS A 299 25.31 12.48 -0.38
C LYS A 299 25.62 12.02 -1.80
N SER A 300 24.84 11.09 -2.35
CA SER A 300 25.09 10.55 -3.68
C SER A 300 24.84 11.57 -4.81
N GLY A 301 24.03 12.56 -4.54
CA GLY A 301 23.61 13.54 -5.55
C GLY A 301 22.68 12.96 -6.62
N ARG A 302 22.26 11.70 -6.49
CA ARG A 302 21.35 11.09 -7.49
C ARG A 302 19.97 11.70 -7.41
N LYS A 303 19.32 11.76 -8.57
CA LYS A 303 17.94 12.24 -8.67
C LYS A 303 17.01 11.06 -8.44
N VAL A 304 16.35 11.05 -7.30
CA VAL A 304 15.48 9.95 -6.89
C VAL A 304 14.19 10.48 -6.29
N MET A 305 13.07 9.94 -6.74
CA MET A 305 11.79 10.11 -6.08
C MET A 305 11.54 8.86 -5.23
N VAL A 306 11.50 9.02 -3.91
CA VAL A 306 11.17 7.93 -2.98
C VAL A 306 9.72 8.08 -2.55
N VAL A 307 8.93 7.02 -2.70
CA VAL A 307 7.55 6.96 -2.24
C VAL A 307 7.45 5.81 -1.25
N VAL A 308 7.15 6.13 0.01
CA VAL A 308 6.89 5.13 1.03
C VAL A 308 5.40 4.88 1.08
N VAL A 309 4.99 3.63 0.86
CA VAL A 309 3.59 3.22 0.89
C VAL A 309 3.49 1.96 1.74
N PRO A 310 3.13 2.09 3.03
CA PRO A 310 2.91 0.90 3.85
C PRO A 310 1.75 0.05 3.33
N GLU A 311 1.81 -1.26 3.63
CA GLU A 311 0.77 -2.18 3.17
C GLU A 311 -0.51 -2.05 3.98
N HIS A 312 -0.39 -2.12 5.30
CA HIS A 312 -1.48 -2.07 6.29
C HIS A 312 -0.85 -1.95 7.67
N GLY A 313 -1.63 -1.65 8.68
CA GLY A 313 -1.15 -1.64 10.05
C GLY A 313 -0.98 -3.04 10.66
N GLY A 314 -0.29 -3.09 11.78
CA GLY A 314 -0.08 -4.30 12.57
C GLY A 314 -1.11 -4.49 13.68
N ALA A 315 -2.08 -3.59 13.81
CA ALA A 315 -3.09 -3.60 14.88
C ALA A 315 -2.46 -3.66 16.26
N LEU A 316 -1.40 -2.90 16.46
CA LEU A 316 -0.65 -2.94 17.72
C LEU A 316 -1.51 -2.59 18.93
N LYS A 317 -2.39 -1.61 18.78
CA LYS A 317 -3.24 -1.15 19.86
C LYS A 317 -4.46 -2.04 20.10
N GLY A 318 -5.00 -2.64 19.07
CA GLY A 318 -6.29 -3.31 19.14
C GLY A 318 -7.45 -2.33 19.33
N ASP A 319 -8.67 -2.83 19.34
CA ASP A 319 -9.90 -2.05 19.55
C ASP A 319 -10.99 -2.91 20.20
N LYS A 320 -12.21 -2.39 20.25
CA LYS A 320 -13.34 -3.08 20.90
C LYS A 320 -13.78 -4.34 20.18
N MET A 321 -13.52 -4.47 18.87
CA MET A 321 -13.90 -5.64 18.09
C MET A 321 -12.74 -6.60 17.85
N GLN A 322 -11.53 -6.12 17.84
CA GLN A 322 -10.37 -6.94 17.53
C GLN A 322 -9.27 -6.70 18.55
N VAL A 323 -8.79 -7.77 19.17
CA VAL A 323 -7.64 -7.67 20.09
C VAL A 323 -6.38 -7.28 19.35
N SER A 324 -5.37 -6.80 20.07
CA SER A 324 -4.07 -6.47 19.49
C SER A 324 -3.55 -7.60 18.60
N GLY A 325 -3.13 -7.26 17.41
CA GLY A 325 -2.62 -8.20 16.41
C GLY A 325 -3.66 -8.82 15.51
N LEU A 326 -4.95 -8.70 15.83
CA LEU A 326 -6.02 -9.27 15.00
C LEU A 326 -6.42 -8.27 13.92
N ARG A 327 -6.41 -8.72 12.66
CA ARG A 327 -6.61 -7.88 11.48
C ARG A 327 -7.63 -8.41 10.50
N ASP A 328 -8.55 -9.27 10.94
CA ASP A 328 -9.55 -9.88 10.04
C ASP A 328 -10.50 -8.85 9.46
N ILE A 329 -10.75 -7.79 10.20
CA ILE A 329 -11.59 -6.68 9.74
C ILE A 329 -10.65 -5.50 9.41
N PRO A 330 -10.69 -4.98 8.18
CA PRO A 330 -9.81 -3.88 7.79
C PRO A 330 -10.33 -2.54 8.32
N SER A 331 -10.24 -2.36 9.63
CA SER A 331 -10.69 -1.16 10.32
C SER A 331 -9.79 0.05 10.05
N PRO A 332 -10.28 1.28 10.26
CA PRO A 332 -9.51 2.49 9.95
C PRO A 332 -8.15 2.58 10.63
N SER A 333 -8.02 2.10 11.88
CA SER A 333 -6.73 2.11 12.58
C SER A 333 -5.68 1.18 11.94
N ILE A 334 -6.12 0.22 11.12
CA ILE A 334 -5.24 -0.70 10.40
C ILE A 334 -4.97 -0.19 8.99
N THR A 335 -5.96 0.42 8.33
CA THR A 335 -5.85 0.78 6.93
C THR A 335 -5.36 2.20 6.68
N ASN A 336 -5.34 3.07 7.70
CA ASN A 336 -4.79 4.42 7.56
C ASN A 336 -3.28 4.39 7.74
N VAL A 337 -2.57 4.38 6.62
CA VAL A 337 -1.13 4.17 6.59
C VAL A 337 -0.34 5.45 6.26
N PRO A 338 0.88 5.60 6.84
CA PRO A 338 1.70 6.81 6.63
C PRO A 338 2.39 6.77 5.27
N THR A 339 1.68 7.14 4.23
CA THR A 339 2.26 7.29 2.89
C THR A 339 2.97 8.62 2.79
N ALA A 340 4.17 8.62 2.23
CA ALA A 340 5.02 9.80 2.21
C ALA A 340 5.94 9.82 0.99
N VAL A 341 6.35 11.02 0.57
CA VAL A 341 7.20 11.21 -0.62
C VAL A 341 8.38 12.10 -0.28
N LYS A 342 9.55 11.76 -0.79
CA LYS A 342 10.73 12.60 -0.71
C LYS A 342 11.50 12.58 -2.02
N PHE A 343 11.93 13.75 -2.46
CA PHE A 343 12.76 13.91 -3.63
C PHE A 343 14.23 14.16 -3.22
N PHE A 344 15.16 13.53 -3.92
CA PHE A 344 16.59 13.69 -3.72
C PHE A 344 17.24 14.21 -5.01
N GLY A 345 18.31 14.94 -4.88
CA GLY A 345 19.04 15.44 -6.05
C GLY A 345 18.40 16.62 -6.76
N MET A 346 17.49 17.31 -6.09
CA MET A 346 16.83 18.50 -6.64
C MET A 346 17.77 19.69 -6.53
N LYS A 347 17.72 20.56 -7.55
CA LYS A 347 18.44 21.85 -7.49
C LYS A 347 17.79 22.77 -6.45
N ALA A 348 16.46 22.74 -6.34
CA ALA A 348 15.71 23.53 -5.37
C ALA A 348 14.88 22.61 -4.47
N PRO A 349 15.49 21.95 -3.47
CA PRO A 349 14.78 21.02 -2.61
C PRO A 349 13.71 21.72 -1.79
N HIS A 350 12.70 20.94 -1.37
CA HIS A 350 11.67 21.45 -0.47
C HIS A 350 12.29 21.81 0.88
N GLU A 351 11.95 22.97 1.40
CA GLU A 351 12.43 23.45 2.67
C GLU A 351 11.30 23.48 3.70
N GLY A 352 11.65 23.25 4.95
CA GLY A 352 10.69 23.29 6.07
C GLY A 352 9.95 21.99 6.29
N ALA A 353 8.85 22.08 7.05
CA ALA A 353 8.04 20.92 7.40
C ALA A 353 7.40 20.29 6.17
N PRO A 354 7.09 18.99 6.21
CA PRO A 354 6.40 18.33 5.12
C PRO A 354 5.07 18.98 4.78
N ILE A 355 4.69 18.94 3.50
CA ILE A 355 3.34 19.28 3.08
C ILE A 355 2.43 18.15 3.53
N ILE A 356 1.39 18.48 4.29
CA ILE A 356 0.45 17.49 4.81
C ILE A 356 -0.76 17.40 3.89
N ILE A 357 -1.05 16.20 3.42
CA ILE A 357 -2.26 15.91 2.65
C ILE A 357 -3.28 15.30 3.60
N ASP A 358 -4.33 16.06 3.93
CA ASP A 358 -5.37 15.62 4.85
C ASP A 358 -6.55 14.96 4.14
N GLN A 359 -6.73 15.21 2.87
CA GLN A 359 -7.85 14.66 2.11
C GLN A 359 -7.79 13.15 2.04
N PRO A 360 -8.91 12.45 2.15
CA PRO A 360 -8.94 11.00 1.99
C PRO A 360 -8.35 10.60 0.64
N SER A 361 -7.35 9.75 0.68
CA SER A 361 -6.56 9.37 -0.49
C SER A 361 -6.33 7.87 -0.52
N SER A 362 -5.97 7.36 -1.68
CA SER A 362 -5.50 6.00 -1.86
C SER A 362 -4.51 5.95 -3.04
N TYR A 363 -4.35 4.79 -3.64
CA TYR A 363 -3.27 4.52 -4.60
C TYR A 363 -3.29 5.41 -5.85
N LEU A 364 -4.45 5.89 -6.30
CA LEU A 364 -4.52 6.84 -7.42
C LEU A 364 -3.72 8.11 -7.15
N ALA A 365 -3.67 8.57 -5.89
CA ALA A 365 -2.87 9.74 -5.53
C ALA A 365 -1.37 9.49 -5.71
N VAL A 366 -0.90 8.28 -5.41
CA VAL A 366 0.50 7.90 -5.63
C VAL A 366 0.80 7.89 -7.12
N SER A 367 -0.03 7.24 -7.92
CA SER A 367 0.13 7.19 -9.38
C SER A 367 0.14 8.59 -9.98
N GLU A 368 -0.73 9.47 -9.53
CA GLU A 368 -0.81 10.86 -10.00
C GLU A 368 0.46 11.66 -9.65
N LEU A 369 0.99 11.51 -8.44
CA LEU A 369 2.24 12.17 -8.06
C LEU A 369 3.42 11.71 -8.93
N VAL A 370 3.45 10.43 -9.27
CA VAL A 370 4.46 9.88 -10.18
C VAL A 370 4.31 10.50 -11.57
N VAL A 371 3.10 10.55 -12.10
CA VAL A 371 2.85 11.13 -13.43
C VAL A 371 3.26 12.60 -13.48
N ARG A 372 2.95 13.37 -12.44
CA ARG A 372 3.32 14.79 -12.36
C ARG A 372 4.83 15.01 -12.32
N ALA A 373 5.61 14.00 -11.96
CA ALA A 373 7.07 14.06 -11.89
C ALA A 373 7.77 13.46 -13.10
N LEU A 374 7.05 12.86 -14.05
CA LEU A 374 7.63 12.03 -15.10
C LEU A 374 8.68 12.71 -15.97
N ASP A 375 8.49 14.00 -16.28
CA ASP A 375 9.45 14.73 -17.10
C ASP A 375 10.75 15.07 -16.37
N GLY A 376 10.81 14.81 -15.06
CA GLY A 376 11.99 15.05 -14.24
C GLY A 376 12.38 16.52 -14.06
N LYS A 377 11.57 17.45 -14.56
CA LYS A 377 11.92 18.88 -14.47
C LYS A 377 11.97 19.40 -13.05
N MET A 378 11.23 18.78 -12.13
CA MET A 378 11.30 19.15 -10.72
C MET A 378 12.72 19.09 -10.17
N PHE A 379 13.55 18.20 -10.69
CA PHE A 379 14.91 18.03 -10.20
C PHE A 379 15.86 19.13 -10.69
N SER A 380 15.57 19.77 -11.81
CA SER A 380 16.49 20.71 -12.45
C SER A 380 16.05 22.17 -12.40
N GLU A 381 14.83 22.45 -12.03
CA GLU A 381 14.30 23.81 -11.96
C GLU A 381 14.90 24.61 -10.80
N ASP A 382 15.02 25.93 -10.98
CA ASP A 382 15.56 26.83 -9.96
C ASP A 382 14.57 27.00 -8.79
N SER A 383 13.28 26.78 -9.02
CA SER A 383 12.26 26.79 -8.00
C SER A 383 11.14 25.82 -8.38
N VAL A 384 10.49 25.23 -7.39
CA VAL A 384 9.40 24.29 -7.59
C VAL A 384 8.15 24.85 -6.91
N ASN A 385 7.03 24.87 -7.65
CA ASN A 385 5.76 25.24 -7.09
C ASN A 385 5.11 23.99 -6.45
N TRP A 386 5.40 23.76 -5.19
CA TRP A 386 4.92 22.60 -4.45
C TRP A 386 3.41 22.59 -4.29
N GLN A 387 2.80 23.77 -4.15
CA GLN A 387 1.32 23.85 -4.02
C GLN A 387 0.64 23.37 -5.31
N GLN A 388 1.21 23.70 -6.45
CA GLN A 388 0.70 23.22 -7.73
C GLN A 388 0.96 21.72 -7.89
N TYR A 389 2.12 21.25 -7.46
CA TYR A 389 2.47 19.83 -7.57
C TYR A 389 1.48 18.94 -6.83
N VAL A 390 1.00 19.36 -5.66
CA VAL A 390 0.07 18.58 -4.84
C VAL A 390 -1.39 19.00 -5.01
N ALA A 391 -1.68 19.98 -5.87
CA ALA A 391 -3.05 20.50 -6.01
C ALA A 391 -3.98 19.45 -6.62
N ASN A 392 -5.17 19.37 -6.09
CA ASN A 392 -6.23 18.53 -6.67
C ASN A 392 -5.81 17.07 -6.91
N LEU A 393 -5.09 16.50 -5.96
CA LEU A 393 -4.78 15.08 -6.03
C LEU A 393 -6.06 14.25 -5.99
N PRO A 394 -6.10 13.11 -6.66
CA PRO A 394 -7.25 12.22 -6.62
C PRO A 394 -7.58 11.83 -5.18
N GLN A 395 -8.81 12.12 -4.76
CA GLN A 395 -9.33 11.66 -3.49
C GLN A 395 -9.96 10.28 -3.65
N SER A 396 -10.17 9.58 -2.55
CA SER A 396 -10.83 8.28 -2.56
C SER A 396 -11.69 8.17 -1.31
N ALA A 397 -12.90 7.67 -1.48
CA ALA A 397 -13.67 7.27 -0.32
C ALA A 397 -12.97 6.11 0.39
N ALA A 398 -13.05 6.07 1.71
CA ALA A 398 -12.40 5.03 2.48
C ALA A 398 -13.28 3.77 2.49
N VAL A 399 -12.99 2.88 1.57
CA VAL A 399 -13.59 1.54 1.44
C VAL A 399 -12.47 0.54 1.56
N SER A 400 -12.60 -0.43 2.46
CA SER A 400 -11.58 -1.45 2.69
C SER A 400 -12.21 -2.83 2.73
N GLU A 401 -11.54 -3.81 2.12
CA GLU A 401 -12.06 -5.16 2.04
C GLU A 401 -11.00 -6.20 2.33
N ASN A 402 -11.40 -7.23 3.05
CA ASN A 402 -10.74 -8.53 3.09
C ASN A 402 -11.72 -9.58 2.54
N ALA A 403 -11.34 -10.85 2.54
CA ALA A 403 -12.20 -11.91 2.00
C ALA A 403 -13.59 -11.96 2.65
N ASN A 404 -13.66 -11.66 3.95
CA ASN A 404 -14.91 -11.85 4.72
C ASN A 404 -15.46 -10.58 5.36
N ALA A 405 -14.86 -9.45 5.12
CA ALA A 405 -15.26 -8.20 5.78
C ALA A 405 -15.07 -7.01 4.85
N ILE A 406 -16.02 -6.08 4.90
CA ILE A 406 -15.94 -4.80 4.24
C ILE A 406 -16.15 -3.72 5.29
N VAL A 407 -15.32 -2.68 5.26
CA VAL A 407 -15.49 -1.50 6.10
C VAL A 407 -15.62 -0.27 5.21
N ILE A 408 -16.65 0.51 5.45
CA ILE A 408 -16.90 1.75 4.71
C ILE A 408 -16.91 2.90 5.71
N GLN A 409 -16.21 3.98 5.38
CA GLN A 409 -16.41 5.25 6.06
C GLN A 409 -17.60 5.93 5.41
N TYR A 410 -18.68 6.08 6.14
CA TYR A 410 -19.91 6.67 5.62
C TYR A 410 -20.40 7.78 6.54
N GLN A 411 -20.53 8.97 6.01
CA GLN A 411 -20.92 10.16 6.78
C GLN A 411 -20.06 10.36 8.04
N GLY A 412 -18.74 10.10 7.91
CA GLY A 412 -17.78 10.28 8.99
C GLY A 412 -17.72 9.16 10.02
N LYS A 413 -18.41 8.05 9.80
CA LYS A 413 -18.40 6.90 10.71
C LYS A 413 -18.09 5.60 9.99
N PRO A 414 -17.35 4.68 10.61
CA PRO A 414 -17.10 3.37 10.01
C PRO A 414 -18.27 2.40 10.22
N TYR A 415 -18.61 1.69 9.17
CA TYR A 415 -19.60 0.61 9.17
C TYR A 415 -18.95 -0.64 8.61
N VAL A 416 -19.29 -1.79 9.18
CA VAL A 416 -18.74 -3.08 8.77
C VAL A 416 -19.84 -4.04 8.34
N GLN A 417 -19.55 -4.79 7.27
CA GLN A 417 -20.34 -5.91 6.84
C GLN A 417 -19.47 -7.17 6.94
N LEU A 418 -19.95 -8.18 7.64
CA LEU A 418 -19.25 -9.46 7.79
C LEU A 418 -20.02 -10.53 7.04
N ASN A 419 -19.31 -11.32 6.22
CA ASN A 419 -19.84 -12.49 5.53
C ASN A 419 -21.17 -12.23 4.78
N GLY A 420 -21.29 -11.05 4.15
CA GLY A 420 -22.49 -10.68 3.40
C GLY A 420 -23.72 -10.38 4.25
N GLY A 421 -23.57 -10.26 5.55
CA GLY A 421 -24.66 -9.94 6.45
C GLY A 421 -25.08 -8.48 6.43
N SER A 422 -25.84 -8.08 7.46
CA SER A 422 -26.24 -6.69 7.60
C SER A 422 -25.05 -5.80 7.98
N TRP A 423 -25.12 -4.56 7.56
CA TRP A 423 -24.15 -3.56 7.98
C TRP A 423 -24.42 -3.11 9.41
N VAL A 424 -23.38 -3.00 10.19
CA VAL A 424 -23.46 -2.49 11.55
C VAL A 424 -22.37 -1.42 11.76
N PRO A 425 -22.59 -0.45 12.67
CA PRO A 425 -21.52 0.48 13.03
C PRO A 425 -20.32 -0.28 13.59
N TYR A 426 -19.13 0.13 13.18
CA TYR A 426 -17.90 -0.40 13.78
C TYR A 426 -17.62 0.39 15.05
N PRO A 427 -17.50 -0.25 16.23
CA PRO A 427 -17.26 0.47 17.48
C PRO A 427 -15.91 1.20 17.49
N GLN A 428 -15.94 2.43 17.96
CA GLN A 428 -14.73 3.25 18.09
C GLN A 428 -14.30 3.40 19.55
#